data_1bbeb5c6eb034cc3b1de1ac4e2d12d29
#
_entry.id   1bbeb5c6eb034cc3b1de1ac4e2d12d29
#
_cell.length_a   1.000
_cell.length_b   1.000
_cell.length_c   1.000
_cell.angle_alpha   90.00
_cell.angle_beta   90.00
_cell.angle_gamma   90.00
#
_symmetry.space_group_name_H-M   'P 1'
#
loop_
_entity.id
_entity.type
_entity.pdbx_description
1 polymer ?
#
loop_
_entity_poly.entity_id
_entity_poly.type
_entity_poly.pdbx_seq_one_letter_code
_entity_poly.pdbx_strand_id
1 'polypeptide(L)'
;ILPSEGHRLMQFVYVDDVVKLAIRVLESRNAVGHAFNAANPRALTQHEVVSELAKAANVKEPALVSIPRDRILQAGGSPFGPKLYFGYYFDLPAITQVITKAQRMLAFKPTDFAVGLKATYKEYLKHRGFPKPDFTFEDELLAKYGREMPPPRPPKAPVHL
;
A
#
# COMPACT_ATOMS: atom_id res chain seq x y z
N ILE A 1 -1.02 -13.09 -4.94
CA ILE A 1 0.36 -13.07 -5.48
C ILE A 1 1.05 -11.81 -4.99
N LEU A 2 2.33 -11.92 -4.59
CA LEU A 2 3.20 -10.79 -4.30
C LEU A 2 4.36 -10.76 -5.29
N PRO A 3 4.70 -9.60 -5.88
CA PRO A 3 5.90 -9.48 -6.69
C PRO A 3 7.13 -9.58 -5.79
N SER A 4 8.06 -10.43 -6.16
CA SER A 4 9.22 -10.73 -5.34
C SER A 4 8.83 -11.28 -3.96
N GLU A 5 9.49 -10.88 -2.88
CA GLU A 5 9.25 -11.45 -1.55
C GLU A 5 8.22 -10.69 -0.70
N GLY A 6 7.55 -9.68 -1.25
CA GLY A 6 6.53 -8.92 -0.52
C GLY A 6 7.06 -8.00 0.59
N HIS A 7 8.37 -7.76 0.65
CA HIS A 7 9.02 -6.95 1.68
C HIS A 7 9.20 -5.48 1.33
N ARG A 8 8.77 -5.06 0.15
CA ARG A 8 8.87 -3.65 -0.25
C ARG A 8 8.05 -2.77 0.69
N LEU A 9 8.66 -1.67 1.11
CA LEU A 9 7.99 -0.70 1.96
C LEU A 9 7.09 0.20 1.13
N MET A 10 5.90 0.42 1.65
CA MET A 10 4.88 1.32 1.12
C MET A 10 4.48 2.29 2.23
N GLN A 11 4.35 3.56 1.91
CA GLN A 11 3.91 4.56 2.87
C GLN A 11 2.67 5.27 2.34
N PHE A 12 1.63 5.28 3.13
CA PHE A 12 0.33 5.79 2.77
C PHE A 12 0.03 7.07 3.53
N VAL A 13 -1.00 7.77 3.09
CA VAL A 13 -1.62 8.86 3.82
C VAL A 13 -3.14 8.74 3.66
N TYR A 14 -3.88 8.98 4.74
CA TYR A 14 -5.33 9.06 4.67
C TYR A 14 -5.73 10.38 4.03
N VAL A 15 -6.69 10.35 3.09
CA VAL A 15 -7.04 11.53 2.28
C VAL A 15 -7.45 12.73 3.11
N ASP A 16 -8.23 12.54 4.17
CA ASP A 16 -8.66 13.63 5.05
C ASP A 16 -7.48 14.30 5.77
N ASP A 17 -6.39 13.56 6.03
CA ASP A 17 -5.20 14.13 6.63
C ASP A 17 -4.45 15.04 5.66
N VAL A 18 -4.47 14.70 4.36
CA VAL A 18 -3.93 15.59 3.31
C VAL A 18 -4.73 16.89 3.27
N VAL A 19 -6.06 16.79 3.29
CA VAL A 19 -6.95 17.97 3.29
C VAL A 19 -6.71 18.85 4.53
N LYS A 20 -6.68 18.23 5.72
CA LYS A 20 -6.40 18.95 6.97
C LYS A 20 -5.03 19.61 6.97
N LEU A 21 -4.00 18.93 6.44
CA LEU A 21 -2.67 19.50 6.33
C LEU A 21 -2.67 20.70 5.37
N ALA A 22 -3.33 20.58 4.20
CA ALA A 22 -3.44 21.65 3.23
C ALA A 22 -4.11 22.91 3.85
N ILE A 23 -5.21 22.74 4.59
CA ILE A 23 -5.87 23.85 5.30
C ILE A 23 -4.89 24.49 6.30
N ARG A 24 -4.17 23.71 7.10
CA ARG A 24 -3.18 24.24 8.06
C ARG A 24 -2.04 24.99 7.39
N VAL A 25 -1.60 24.54 6.20
CA VAL A 25 -0.60 25.27 5.40
C VAL A 25 -1.14 26.63 4.98
N LEU A 26 -2.40 26.71 4.53
CA LEU A 26 -3.03 27.98 4.11
C LEU A 26 -3.22 28.96 5.27
N GLU A 27 -3.50 28.47 6.47
CA GLU A 27 -3.75 29.27 7.67
C GLU A 27 -2.45 29.72 8.37
N SER A 28 -1.31 29.08 8.08
CA SER A 28 -0.04 29.32 8.78
C SER A 28 0.91 30.22 8.01
N ARG A 29 1.18 31.42 8.52
CA ARG A 29 2.24 32.30 7.96
C ARG A 29 3.61 31.64 7.96
N ASN A 30 3.89 30.74 8.94
CA ASN A 30 5.15 30.01 9.05
C ASN A 30 5.31 28.93 7.97
N ALA A 31 4.27 28.64 7.19
CA ALA A 31 4.33 27.67 6.10
C ALA A 31 4.85 28.29 4.79
N VAL A 32 4.87 29.62 4.68
CA VAL A 32 5.30 30.31 3.47
C VAL A 32 6.74 29.96 3.11
N GLY A 33 6.98 29.59 1.86
CA GLY A 33 8.30 29.15 1.37
C GLY A 33 8.73 27.74 1.79
N HIS A 34 7.84 26.97 2.41
CA HIS A 34 8.14 25.62 2.86
C HIS A 34 7.34 24.56 2.10
N ALA A 35 7.99 23.43 1.82
CA ALA A 35 7.34 22.19 1.39
C ALA A 35 7.18 21.23 2.58
N PHE A 36 6.07 20.49 2.60
CA PHE A 36 5.75 19.54 3.67
C PHE A 36 5.38 18.19 3.07
N ASN A 37 5.91 17.12 3.66
CA ASN A 37 5.49 15.77 3.35
C ASN A 37 4.26 15.41 4.17
N ALA A 38 3.31 14.73 3.52
CA ALA A 38 2.12 14.16 4.15
C ALA A 38 2.16 12.65 4.01
N ALA A 39 2.38 11.94 5.09
CA ALA A 39 2.41 10.49 5.10
C ALA A 39 2.05 9.96 6.50
N ASN A 40 1.75 8.66 6.58
CA ASN A 40 1.69 7.96 7.85
C ASN A 40 3.11 7.88 8.45
N PRO A 41 3.28 7.95 9.77
CA PRO A 41 4.60 7.89 10.39
C PRO A 41 5.33 6.56 10.16
N ARG A 42 4.60 5.49 9.91
CA ARG A 42 5.15 4.17 9.65
C ARG A 42 4.91 3.75 8.19
N ALA A 43 5.98 3.32 7.52
CA ALA A 43 5.87 2.56 6.29
C ALA A 43 5.53 1.10 6.60
N LEU A 44 4.79 0.47 5.71
CA LEU A 44 4.32 -0.91 5.83
C LEU A 44 4.94 -1.74 4.70
N THR A 45 5.24 -2.99 4.98
CA THR A 45 5.57 -3.95 3.93
C THR A 45 4.31 -4.33 3.14
N GLN A 46 4.46 -4.85 1.93
CA GLN A 46 3.33 -5.37 1.15
C GLN A 46 2.55 -6.45 1.92
N HIS A 47 3.24 -7.28 2.70
CA HIS A 47 2.62 -8.27 3.60
C HIS A 47 1.70 -7.60 4.62
N GLU A 48 2.23 -6.59 5.34
CA GLU A 48 1.45 -5.87 6.34
C GLU A 48 0.24 -5.19 5.72
N VAL A 49 0.37 -4.63 4.51
CA VAL A 49 -0.76 -4.02 3.79
C VAL A 49 -1.86 -5.04 3.51
N VAL A 50 -1.51 -6.23 3.02
CA VAL A 50 -2.50 -7.29 2.76
C VAL A 50 -3.15 -7.77 4.05
N SER A 51 -2.37 -7.94 5.13
CA SER A 51 -2.89 -8.29 6.45
C SER A 51 -3.88 -7.24 6.98
N GLU A 52 -3.53 -5.96 6.90
CA GLU A 52 -4.42 -4.87 7.33
C GLU A 52 -5.69 -4.77 6.46
N LEU A 53 -5.59 -5.02 5.15
CA LEU A 53 -6.76 -5.11 4.26
C LEU A 53 -7.69 -6.25 4.66
N ALA A 54 -7.16 -7.44 4.95
CA ALA A 54 -7.95 -8.58 5.40
C ALA A 54 -8.67 -8.27 6.72
N LYS A 55 -7.98 -7.62 7.67
CA LYS A 55 -8.59 -7.16 8.93
C LYS A 55 -9.69 -6.12 8.69
N ALA A 56 -9.46 -5.13 7.82
CA ALA A 56 -10.45 -4.11 7.50
C ALA A 56 -11.70 -4.71 6.85
N ALA A 57 -11.52 -5.73 6.00
CA ALA A 57 -12.60 -6.47 5.36
C ALA A 57 -13.26 -7.52 6.27
N ASN A 58 -12.70 -7.78 7.46
CA ASN A 58 -13.12 -8.83 8.37
C ASN A 58 -13.17 -10.22 7.70
N VAL A 59 -12.12 -10.53 6.95
CA VAL A 59 -11.93 -11.82 6.30
C VAL A 59 -10.65 -12.49 6.79
N LYS A 60 -10.56 -13.81 6.62
CA LYS A 60 -9.33 -14.54 6.91
C LYS A 60 -8.21 -14.02 6.02
N GLU A 61 -7.01 -13.86 6.61
CA GLU A 61 -5.82 -13.50 5.86
C GLU A 61 -5.56 -14.52 4.73
N PRO A 62 -5.41 -14.06 3.47
CA PRO A 62 -5.20 -14.94 2.34
C PRO A 62 -3.81 -15.58 2.39
N ALA A 63 -3.68 -16.77 1.85
CA ALA A 63 -2.38 -17.36 1.57
C ALA A 63 -1.66 -16.50 0.52
N LEU A 64 -0.41 -16.13 0.83
CA LEU A 64 0.39 -15.29 -0.05
C LEU A 64 1.37 -16.14 -0.84
N VAL A 65 1.44 -15.91 -2.13
CA VAL A 65 2.37 -16.57 -3.04
C VAL A 65 3.30 -15.52 -3.63
N SER A 66 4.59 -15.71 -3.44
CA SER A 66 5.63 -14.88 -4.06
C SER A 66 5.91 -15.37 -5.47
N ILE A 67 5.85 -14.47 -6.45
CA ILE A 67 6.31 -14.74 -7.83
C ILE A 67 7.30 -13.64 -8.19
N PRO A 68 8.53 -13.97 -8.66
CA PRO A 68 9.48 -12.97 -9.07
C PRO A 68 8.91 -12.04 -10.15
N ARG A 69 9.21 -10.75 -10.01
CA ARG A 69 8.70 -9.71 -10.91
C ARG A 69 9.00 -10.01 -12.39
N ASP A 70 10.19 -10.50 -12.67
CA ASP A 70 10.60 -10.86 -14.03
C ASP A 70 9.73 -11.97 -14.64
N ARG A 71 9.29 -12.95 -13.83
CA ARG A 71 8.37 -14.00 -14.26
C ARG A 71 6.99 -13.46 -14.58
N ILE A 72 6.50 -12.51 -13.79
CA ILE A 72 5.23 -11.84 -14.04
C ILE A 72 5.29 -11.05 -15.35
N LEU A 73 6.39 -10.32 -15.59
CA LEU A 73 6.60 -9.56 -16.82
C LEU A 73 6.73 -10.48 -18.05
N GLN A 74 7.46 -11.59 -17.94
CA GLN A 74 7.59 -12.61 -19.00
C GLN A 74 6.25 -13.25 -19.37
N ALA A 75 5.33 -13.36 -18.42
CA ALA A 75 3.98 -13.84 -18.65
C ALA A 75 3.05 -12.78 -19.27
N GLY A 76 3.55 -11.56 -19.50
CA GLY A 76 2.78 -10.45 -20.07
C GLY A 76 2.09 -9.56 -19.04
N GLY A 77 2.40 -9.71 -17.75
CA GLY A 77 1.99 -8.77 -16.70
C GLY A 77 2.71 -7.43 -16.85
N SER A 78 2.03 -6.36 -16.49
CA SER A 78 2.61 -5.02 -16.54
C SER A 78 1.91 -4.10 -15.54
N PRO A 79 2.65 -3.31 -14.74
CA PRO A 79 2.05 -2.31 -13.87
C PRO A 79 1.38 -1.16 -14.63
N PHE A 80 1.59 -1.06 -15.95
CA PHE A 80 1.07 0.00 -16.80
C PHE A 80 0.16 -0.51 -17.93
N GLY A 81 -0.06 -1.81 -18.00
CA GLY A 81 -0.79 -2.45 -19.09
C GLY A 81 -2.14 -3.01 -18.67
N PRO A 82 -2.87 -3.63 -19.64
CA PRO A 82 -4.18 -4.21 -19.38
C PRO A 82 -4.14 -5.40 -18.41
N LYS A 83 -3.01 -6.08 -18.30
CA LYS A 83 -2.78 -7.17 -17.34
C LYS A 83 -2.02 -6.61 -16.13
N LEU A 84 -2.77 -5.97 -15.24
CA LEU A 84 -2.25 -5.33 -14.06
C LEU A 84 -2.44 -6.27 -12.86
N TYR A 85 -1.38 -6.86 -12.40
CA TYR A 85 -1.44 -7.93 -11.39
C TYR A 85 -1.66 -7.43 -9.94
N PHE A 86 -1.26 -6.19 -9.59
CA PHE A 86 -1.46 -5.64 -8.23
C PHE A 86 -1.94 -4.21 -8.20
N GLY A 87 -2.08 -3.57 -9.27
CA GLY A 87 -2.19 -2.13 -9.31
C GLY A 87 -0.80 -1.46 -9.28
N TYR A 88 -0.80 -0.30 -9.89
CA TYR A 88 0.38 0.50 -10.21
C TYR A 88 1.33 0.73 -9.04
N TYR A 89 0.79 1.01 -7.84
CA TYR A 89 1.61 1.40 -6.69
C TYR A 89 2.26 0.24 -5.94
N PHE A 90 1.84 -0.98 -6.18
CA PHE A 90 2.33 -2.14 -5.45
C PHE A 90 3.72 -2.61 -5.92
N ASP A 91 4.16 -2.19 -7.11
CA ASP A 91 5.44 -2.56 -7.71
C ASP A 91 6.45 -1.40 -7.76
N LEU A 92 6.16 -0.26 -7.17
CA LEU A 92 7.10 0.87 -7.11
C LEU A 92 8.30 0.55 -6.20
N PRO A 93 9.47 1.15 -6.46
CA PRO A 93 10.58 1.12 -5.52
C PRO A 93 10.15 1.63 -4.15
N ALA A 94 10.74 1.10 -3.09
CA ALA A 94 10.48 1.56 -1.74
C ALA A 94 10.87 3.05 -1.60
N ILE A 95 9.88 3.89 -1.35
CA ILE A 95 10.06 5.32 -1.09
C ILE A 95 9.35 5.63 0.22
N THR A 96 10.11 6.18 1.17
CA THR A 96 9.57 6.62 2.46
C THR A 96 9.82 8.11 2.67
N GLN A 97 8.93 8.75 3.40
CA GLN A 97 8.95 10.19 3.63
C GLN A 97 9.04 10.49 5.13
N VAL A 98 9.87 11.46 5.49
CA VAL A 98 9.92 12.00 6.84
C VAL A 98 8.91 13.13 6.99
N ILE A 99 8.03 13.03 7.99
CA ILE A 99 6.95 14.00 8.25
C ILE A 99 7.23 14.93 9.43
N THR A 100 8.38 14.81 10.07
CA THR A 100 8.75 15.57 11.29
C THR A 100 8.59 17.08 11.12
N LYS A 101 8.88 17.62 9.94
CA LYS A 101 8.69 19.05 9.64
C LYS A 101 7.22 19.45 9.74
N ALA A 102 6.32 18.68 9.11
CA ALA A 102 4.88 18.92 9.18
C ALA A 102 4.35 18.80 10.62
N GLN A 103 4.84 17.80 11.36
CA GLN A 103 4.48 17.60 12.76
C GLN A 103 4.88 18.78 13.64
N ARG A 104 6.13 19.28 13.50
CA ARG A 104 6.65 20.39 14.34
C ARG A 104 6.05 21.74 13.98
N MET A 105 5.96 22.06 12.68
CA MET A 105 5.55 23.40 12.24
C MET A 105 4.04 23.55 12.13
N LEU A 106 3.31 22.49 11.81
CA LEU A 106 1.88 22.53 11.53
C LEU A 106 1.06 21.63 12.46
N ALA A 107 1.68 21.08 13.52
CA ALA A 107 1.03 20.14 14.42
C ALA A 107 0.29 19.01 13.66
N PHE A 108 0.88 18.53 12.55
CA PHE A 108 0.32 17.46 11.74
C PHE A 108 0.25 16.17 12.55
N LYS A 109 -0.95 15.60 12.66
CA LYS A 109 -1.20 14.33 13.35
C LYS A 109 -1.93 13.42 12.37
N PRO A 110 -1.21 12.54 11.66
CA PRO A 110 -1.82 11.62 10.71
C PRO A 110 -2.68 10.58 11.44
N THR A 111 -3.77 10.21 10.80
CA THR A 111 -4.64 9.11 11.23
C THR A 111 -3.88 7.80 11.17
N ASP A 112 -4.07 6.94 12.15
CA ASP A 112 -3.52 5.59 12.14
C ASP A 112 -3.93 4.84 10.87
N PHE A 113 -3.01 4.03 10.31
CA PHE A 113 -3.24 3.37 9.03
C PHE A 113 -4.47 2.44 9.06
N ALA A 114 -4.61 1.63 10.11
CA ALA A 114 -5.73 0.70 10.24
C ALA A 114 -7.06 1.44 10.35
N VAL A 115 -7.07 2.58 11.06
CA VAL A 115 -8.27 3.43 11.19
C VAL A 115 -8.65 4.05 9.84
N GLY A 116 -7.71 4.66 9.14
CA GLY A 116 -7.92 5.24 7.81
C GLY A 116 -8.35 4.19 6.78
N LEU A 117 -7.70 3.02 6.81
CA LEU A 117 -8.03 1.90 5.92
C LEU A 117 -9.44 1.38 6.14
N LYS A 118 -9.86 1.20 7.40
CA LYS A 118 -11.23 0.78 7.74
C LYS A 118 -12.28 1.78 7.25
N ALA A 119 -12.00 3.08 7.39
CA ALA A 119 -12.87 4.13 6.87
C ALA A 119 -12.96 4.08 5.34
N THR A 120 -11.82 3.93 4.67
CA THR A 120 -11.73 3.79 3.21
C THR A 120 -12.49 2.56 2.71
N TYR A 121 -12.32 1.41 3.37
CA TYR A 121 -13.03 0.18 3.00
C TYR A 121 -14.54 0.33 3.18
N LYS A 122 -14.99 0.95 4.28
CA LYS A 122 -16.41 1.24 4.50
C LYS A 122 -17.00 2.12 3.40
N GLU A 123 -16.24 3.11 2.93
CA GLU A 123 -16.67 3.98 1.83
C GLU A 123 -16.70 3.21 0.50
N TYR A 124 -15.66 2.41 0.22
CA TYR A 124 -15.62 1.53 -0.94
C TYR A 124 -16.86 0.65 -1.04
N LEU A 125 -17.33 0.06 0.05
CA LEU A 125 -18.53 -0.80 0.07
C LEU A 125 -19.83 -0.08 -0.27
N LYS A 126 -19.88 1.25 -0.17
CA LYS A 126 -21.06 2.03 -0.58
C LYS A 126 -21.16 2.18 -2.09
N HIS A 127 -20.06 2.07 -2.81
CA HIS A 127 -20.04 2.15 -4.26
C HIS A 127 -20.55 0.83 -4.84
N ARG A 128 -21.70 0.90 -5.52
CA ARG A 128 -22.29 -0.25 -6.23
C ARG A 128 -21.82 -0.23 -7.69
N GLY A 129 -21.56 -1.39 -8.26
CA GLY A 129 -21.32 -1.52 -9.70
C GLY A 129 -19.86 -1.74 -10.11
N PHE A 130 -18.99 -2.13 -9.19
CA PHE A 130 -17.70 -2.65 -9.61
C PHE A 130 -17.89 -3.91 -10.46
N PRO A 131 -17.20 -4.01 -11.62
CA PRO A 131 -17.21 -5.23 -12.41
C PRO A 131 -16.68 -6.38 -11.56
N LYS A 132 -17.15 -7.59 -11.81
CA LYS A 132 -16.53 -8.77 -11.20
C LYS A 132 -15.06 -8.79 -11.59
N PRO A 133 -14.15 -8.98 -10.61
CA PRO A 133 -12.74 -9.09 -10.93
C PRO A 133 -12.51 -10.31 -11.83
N ASP A 134 -11.67 -10.13 -12.84
CA ASP A 134 -11.16 -11.21 -13.69
C ASP A 134 -9.79 -11.61 -13.16
N PHE A 135 -9.67 -12.81 -12.63
CA PHE A 135 -8.43 -13.37 -12.08
C PHE A 135 -7.75 -14.36 -13.03
N THR A 136 -8.19 -14.43 -14.30
CA THR A 136 -7.65 -15.40 -15.27
C THR A 136 -6.13 -15.31 -15.37
N PHE A 137 -5.58 -14.11 -15.39
CA PHE A 137 -4.13 -13.91 -15.47
C PHE A 137 -3.42 -14.37 -14.20
N GLU A 138 -3.95 -14.07 -13.03
CA GLU A 138 -3.42 -14.51 -11.73
C GLU A 138 -3.48 -16.03 -11.59
N ASP A 139 -4.55 -16.66 -12.03
CA ASP A 139 -4.72 -18.11 -12.01
C ASP A 139 -3.72 -18.80 -12.93
N GLU A 140 -3.47 -18.26 -14.14
CA GLU A 140 -2.42 -18.75 -15.05
C GLU A 140 -1.03 -18.63 -14.42
N LEU A 141 -0.71 -17.51 -13.76
CA LEU A 141 0.55 -17.32 -13.05
C LEU A 141 0.72 -18.32 -11.91
N LEU A 142 -0.33 -18.54 -11.11
CA LEU A 142 -0.31 -19.50 -10.01
C LEU A 142 -0.15 -20.93 -10.51
N ALA A 143 -0.83 -21.30 -11.58
CA ALA A 143 -0.70 -22.63 -12.20
C ALA A 143 0.72 -22.88 -12.71
N LYS A 144 1.37 -21.85 -13.29
CA LYS A 144 2.70 -21.97 -13.89
C LYS A 144 3.83 -21.89 -12.87
N TYR A 145 3.72 -21.01 -11.87
CA TYR A 145 4.81 -20.68 -10.96
C TYR A 145 4.50 -20.93 -9.48
N GLY A 146 3.24 -21.10 -9.11
CA GLY A 146 2.83 -21.19 -7.70
C GLY A 146 3.36 -22.41 -6.95
N ARG A 147 3.77 -23.45 -7.66
CA ARG A 147 4.34 -24.68 -7.07
C ARG A 147 5.86 -24.61 -6.88
N GLU A 148 6.54 -23.70 -7.56
CA GLU A 148 7.99 -23.60 -7.58
C GLU A 148 8.56 -22.69 -6.49
N MET A 149 7.69 -21.91 -5.85
CA MET A 149 8.11 -20.85 -4.94
C MET A 149 7.81 -21.22 -3.49
N PRO A 150 8.79 -21.10 -2.60
CA PRO A 150 8.55 -21.24 -1.16
C PRO A 150 7.60 -20.11 -0.70
N PRO A 151 6.83 -20.34 0.37
CA PRO A 151 6.02 -19.27 0.97
C PRO A 151 6.93 -18.11 1.36
N PRO A 152 6.43 -16.86 1.28
CA PRO A 152 7.21 -15.69 1.64
C PRO A 152 7.72 -15.80 3.07
N ARG A 153 8.98 -15.46 3.28
CA ARG A 153 9.58 -15.45 4.62
C ARG A 153 8.90 -14.35 5.45
N PRO A 154 8.58 -14.60 6.72
CA PRO A 154 8.06 -13.56 7.59
C PRO A 154 9.07 -12.39 7.65
N PRO A 155 8.59 -11.14 7.73
CA PRO A 155 9.46 -9.98 7.84
C PRO A 155 10.40 -10.17 9.05
N LYS A 156 11.68 -9.88 8.86
CA LYS A 156 12.62 -9.81 9.99
C LYS A 156 12.12 -8.73 10.94
N ALA A 157 12.17 -9.01 12.24
CA ALA A 157 11.82 -8.03 13.25
C ALA A 157 12.57 -6.70 12.99
N PRO A 158 11.92 -5.54 13.20
CA PRO A 158 12.56 -4.27 12.99
C PRO A 158 13.85 -4.20 13.82
N VAL A 159 14.96 -3.90 13.15
CA VAL A 159 16.19 -3.55 13.84
C VAL A 159 15.94 -2.18 14.46
N HIS A 160 15.81 -2.14 15.79
CA HIS A 160 15.82 -0.88 16.51
C HIS A 160 17.23 -0.28 16.40
N LEU A 161 17.37 0.78 15.60
CA LEU A 161 18.54 1.65 15.58
C LEU A 161 18.42 2.67 16.69
#